data_84828f25a5df2575219d359bfcce0c7a
#
_entry.id   84828f25a5df2575219d359bfcce0c7a
#
_cell.length_a   1.000
_cell.length_b   1.000
_cell.length_c   1.000
_cell.angle_alpha   90.00
_cell.angle_beta   90.00
_cell.angle_gamma   90.00
#
_symmetry.space_group_name_H-M   'P 1'
#
loop_
_entity.id
_entity.type
_entity.pdbx_description
1 polymer ?
#
loop_
_entity_poly.entity_id
_entity_poly.type
_entity_poly.pdbx_seq_one_letter_code
_entity_poly.pdbx_strand_id
1 'polypeptide(L)'
;VRSRGLGDVYKRQGLFLSSGVVRNPDYTMERLVRVAKDLRQVYRFNGYIHLKSIPGASRELVNEAGLYADRLSVNVEIPKEENLKLLAPEKDHKSVFAPMKYIQQGVLESKEERQKFRHAPRFAPAGQSTQVIVGATSESDKDILFLSSALYGRPTMKRVYYSGYVSVNTYDKRLPALKQPPLVRENRLYQADWLLRFYQFKVDEIVDDAYPDLAPEIAPKLS
;
A
#
# COMPACT_ATOMS: atom_id res chain seq x y z
N VAL A 1 -18.49 33.15 -19.89
CA VAL A 1 -17.61 32.20 -20.58
C VAL A 1 -17.56 30.96 -19.72
N ARG A 2 -18.28 29.89 -20.11
CA ARG A 2 -18.20 28.59 -19.44
C ARG A 2 -16.84 27.97 -19.77
N SER A 3 -15.95 27.89 -18.80
CA SER A 3 -14.67 27.17 -18.91
C SER A 3 -14.94 25.66 -18.94
N ARG A 4 -15.26 25.12 -20.10
CA ARG A 4 -15.41 23.66 -20.30
C ARG A 4 -14.14 22.85 -20.01
N GLY A 5 -12.97 23.49 -19.99
CA GLY A 5 -11.69 22.81 -19.79
C GLY A 5 -11.34 22.46 -18.34
N LEU A 6 -11.64 23.34 -17.39
CA LEU A 6 -11.31 23.12 -15.98
C LEU A 6 -12.21 22.06 -15.30
N GLY A 7 -13.48 21.99 -15.68
CA GLY A 7 -14.41 21.00 -15.11
C GLY A 7 -14.04 19.55 -15.45
N ASP A 8 -13.46 19.28 -16.61
CA ASP A 8 -13.02 17.93 -17.00
C ASP A 8 -11.70 17.53 -16.36
N VAL A 9 -10.81 18.48 -16.08
CA VAL A 9 -9.56 18.24 -15.34
C VAL A 9 -9.86 17.89 -13.88
N TYR A 10 -10.77 18.61 -13.23
CA TYR A 10 -11.17 18.31 -11.84
C TYR A 10 -11.92 16.98 -11.71
N LYS A 11 -12.67 16.55 -12.70
CA LYS A 11 -13.37 15.26 -12.71
C LYS A 11 -12.43 14.05 -12.81
N ARG A 12 -11.20 14.24 -13.27
CA ARG A 12 -10.18 13.19 -13.45
C ARG A 12 -9.15 13.15 -12.34
N GLN A 13 -9.18 14.10 -11.41
CA GLN A 13 -8.23 14.14 -10.30
C GLN A 13 -8.58 13.07 -9.27
N GLY A 14 -7.55 12.43 -8.74
CA GLY A 14 -7.62 11.54 -7.60
C GLY A 14 -7.25 12.28 -6.32
N LEU A 15 -7.75 11.78 -5.22
CA LEU A 15 -7.41 12.22 -3.88
C LEU A 15 -6.74 11.06 -3.13
N PHE A 16 -5.58 11.31 -2.54
CA PHE A 16 -4.95 10.41 -1.60
C PHE A 16 -5.19 10.91 -0.17
N LEU A 17 -5.93 10.13 0.61
CA LEU A 17 -6.22 10.42 2.02
C LEU A 17 -5.30 9.59 2.91
N SER A 18 -4.51 10.28 3.71
CA SER A 18 -3.58 9.67 4.67
C SER A 18 -3.46 10.55 5.92
N SER A 19 -3.15 9.93 7.04
CA SER A 19 -2.86 10.62 8.30
C SER A 19 -1.83 9.83 9.11
N GLY A 20 -1.07 10.50 9.95
CA GLY A 20 -0.46 9.89 11.12
C GLY A 20 -1.53 9.54 12.17
N VAL A 21 -1.20 8.66 13.11
CA VAL A 21 -2.12 8.29 14.18
C VAL A 21 -2.28 9.45 15.16
N VAL A 22 -3.52 9.91 15.34
CA VAL A 22 -3.90 10.94 16.30
C VAL A 22 -4.75 10.27 17.38
N ARG A 23 -4.37 10.36 18.66
CA ARG A 23 -4.97 9.68 19.82
C ARG A 23 -4.89 8.16 19.73
N ASN A 24 -5.68 7.54 18.86
CA ASN A 24 -5.69 6.09 18.63
C ASN A 24 -6.07 5.77 17.16
N PRO A 25 -5.91 4.52 16.72
CA PRO A 25 -6.21 4.11 15.35
C PRO A 25 -7.65 4.39 14.92
N ASP A 26 -8.64 4.06 15.78
CA ASP A 26 -10.06 4.20 15.43
C ASP A 26 -10.47 5.67 15.31
N TYR A 27 -10.04 6.52 16.24
CA TYR A 27 -10.30 7.96 16.15
C TYR A 27 -9.75 8.56 14.85
N THR A 28 -8.56 8.14 14.47
CA THR A 28 -7.93 8.65 13.23
C THR A 28 -8.65 8.12 11.99
N MET A 29 -8.99 6.83 12.00
CA MET A 29 -9.67 6.18 10.89
C MET A 29 -11.07 6.76 10.67
N GLU A 30 -11.83 7.01 11.75
CA GLU A 30 -13.14 7.65 11.72
C GLU A 30 -13.10 9.01 11.00
N ARG A 31 -12.08 9.82 11.25
CA ARG A 31 -11.92 11.10 10.57
C ARG A 31 -11.63 10.96 9.09
N LEU A 32 -10.79 10.00 8.71
CA LEU A 32 -10.53 9.71 7.30
C LEU A 32 -11.79 9.23 6.59
N VAL A 33 -12.54 8.33 7.22
CA VAL A 33 -13.83 7.84 6.72
C VAL A 33 -14.81 8.97 6.53
N ARG A 34 -14.95 9.85 7.53
CA ARG A 34 -15.84 11.02 7.46
C ARG A 34 -15.51 11.92 6.26
N VAL A 35 -14.22 12.23 6.06
CA VAL A 35 -13.80 13.03 4.90
C VAL A 35 -14.17 12.35 3.59
N ALA A 36 -13.91 11.04 3.45
CA ALA A 36 -14.25 10.30 2.23
C ALA A 36 -15.78 10.28 1.99
N LYS A 37 -16.55 10.08 3.06
CA LYS A 37 -18.03 10.09 3.04
C LYS A 37 -18.59 11.44 2.64
N ASP A 38 -18.13 12.53 3.26
CA ASP A 38 -18.56 13.89 2.96
C ASP A 38 -18.24 14.25 1.50
N LEU A 39 -17.05 13.89 1.02
CA LEU A 39 -16.69 14.07 -0.39
C LEU A 39 -17.66 13.37 -1.33
N ARG A 40 -18.07 12.13 -1.05
CA ARG A 40 -19.02 11.38 -1.89
C ARG A 40 -20.45 11.89 -1.77
N GLN A 41 -20.93 12.13 -0.54
CA GLN A 41 -22.34 12.37 -0.27
C GLN A 41 -22.70 13.85 -0.33
N VAL A 42 -21.87 14.72 0.25
CA VAL A 42 -22.14 16.17 0.33
C VAL A 42 -21.59 16.88 -0.91
N TYR A 43 -20.31 16.68 -1.21
CA TYR A 43 -19.65 17.39 -2.32
C TYR A 43 -19.79 16.68 -3.67
N ARG A 44 -20.39 15.48 -3.71
CA ARG A 44 -20.60 14.67 -4.93
C ARG A 44 -19.31 14.50 -5.76
N PHE A 45 -18.19 14.36 -5.07
CA PHE A 45 -16.90 14.15 -5.71
C PHE A 45 -16.84 12.76 -6.34
N ASN A 46 -16.78 12.71 -7.67
CA ASN A 46 -16.75 11.49 -8.47
C ASN A 46 -15.32 11.08 -8.89
N GLY A 47 -14.29 11.79 -8.43
CA GLY A 47 -12.90 11.46 -8.67
C GLY A 47 -12.44 10.22 -7.89
N TYR A 48 -11.26 9.74 -8.19
CA TYR A 48 -10.67 8.58 -7.52
C TYR A 48 -10.25 8.92 -6.08
N ILE A 49 -10.66 8.11 -5.11
CA ILE A 49 -10.24 8.23 -3.71
C ILE A 49 -9.41 7.01 -3.34
N HIS A 50 -8.13 7.24 -3.03
CA HIS A 50 -7.26 6.27 -2.39
C HIS A 50 -7.13 6.65 -0.91
N LEU A 51 -7.61 5.78 -0.01
CA LEU A 51 -7.54 6.00 1.43
C LEU A 51 -6.55 5.03 2.06
N LYS A 52 -5.57 5.57 2.80
CA LYS A 52 -4.65 4.80 3.62
C LYS A 52 -5.34 4.44 4.93
N SER A 53 -5.67 3.17 5.11
CA SER A 53 -6.22 2.63 6.35
C SER A 53 -5.17 2.67 7.45
N ILE A 54 -5.61 2.99 8.66
CA ILE A 54 -4.73 3.06 9.82
C ILE A 54 -4.51 1.63 10.36
N PRO A 55 -3.26 1.19 10.56
CA PRO A 55 -2.98 -0.08 11.25
C PRO A 55 -3.64 -0.11 12.61
N GLY A 56 -4.28 -1.25 12.95
CA GLY A 56 -5.01 -1.41 14.20
C GLY A 56 -6.41 -0.80 14.25
N ALA A 57 -6.90 -0.19 13.16
CA ALA A 57 -8.28 0.28 13.08
C ALA A 57 -9.28 -0.89 13.08
N SER A 58 -10.45 -0.65 13.71
CA SER A 58 -11.54 -1.62 13.81
C SER A 58 -12.06 -2.06 12.44
N ARG A 59 -12.61 -3.27 12.39
CA ARG A 59 -13.19 -3.85 11.18
C ARG A 59 -14.32 -2.98 10.62
N GLU A 60 -15.13 -2.43 11.50
CA GLU A 60 -16.28 -1.59 11.17
C GLU A 60 -15.84 -0.36 10.39
N LEU A 61 -14.82 0.35 10.86
CA LEU A 61 -14.28 1.55 10.21
C LEU A 61 -13.58 1.23 8.88
N VAL A 62 -12.87 0.10 8.81
CA VAL A 62 -12.26 -0.35 7.55
C VAL A 62 -13.35 -0.70 6.52
N ASN A 63 -14.43 -1.34 6.96
CA ASN A 63 -15.57 -1.66 6.11
C ASN A 63 -16.29 -0.39 5.64
N GLU A 64 -16.53 0.57 6.52
CA GLU A 64 -17.13 1.84 6.12
C GLU A 64 -16.26 2.59 5.11
N ALA A 65 -14.94 2.62 5.32
CA ALA A 65 -14.00 3.23 4.37
C ALA A 65 -14.10 2.65 2.96
N GLY A 66 -14.27 1.33 2.86
CA GLY A 66 -14.37 0.62 1.60
C GLY A 66 -15.59 1.00 0.75
N LEU A 67 -16.65 1.51 1.38
CA LEU A 67 -17.84 1.98 0.68
C LEU A 67 -17.62 3.34 -0.03
N TYR A 68 -16.66 4.14 0.44
CA TYR A 68 -16.43 5.50 -0.07
C TYR A 68 -15.11 5.65 -0.84
N ALA A 69 -14.14 4.76 -0.60
CA ALA A 69 -12.85 4.76 -1.30
C ALA A 69 -12.87 3.81 -2.51
N ASP A 70 -12.19 4.21 -3.59
CA ASP A 70 -11.95 3.32 -4.73
C ASP A 70 -10.85 2.30 -4.42
N ARG A 71 -9.86 2.70 -3.65
CA ARG A 71 -8.76 1.84 -3.18
C ARG A 71 -8.48 2.08 -1.72
N LEU A 72 -8.23 0.99 -1.00
CA LEU A 72 -7.68 1.03 0.34
C LEU A 72 -6.22 0.56 0.33
N SER A 73 -5.41 1.11 1.21
CA SER A 73 -4.05 0.61 1.45
C SER A 73 -3.77 0.49 2.94
N VAL A 74 -2.99 -0.52 3.29
CA VAL A 74 -2.37 -0.67 4.61
C VAL A 74 -0.89 -0.90 4.34
N ASN A 75 -0.02 -0.05 4.85
CA ASN A 75 1.39 -0.20 4.58
C ASN A 75 2.02 -1.22 5.51
N VAL A 76 2.77 -2.16 4.95
CA VAL A 76 3.60 -3.09 5.73
C VAL A 76 4.79 -2.35 6.34
N GLU A 77 5.32 -1.37 5.65
CA GLU A 77 6.49 -0.56 5.97
C GLU A 77 7.77 -1.41 5.99
N ILE A 78 7.92 -2.33 6.93
CA ILE A 78 9.11 -3.17 7.12
C ILE A 78 8.74 -4.65 6.95
N PRO A 79 9.45 -5.41 6.08
CA PRO A 79 9.14 -6.80 5.77
C PRO A 79 9.20 -7.76 6.97
N LYS A 80 10.24 -7.63 7.82
CA LYS A 80 10.43 -8.50 8.98
C LYS A 80 9.84 -7.87 10.24
N GLU A 81 9.03 -8.65 10.98
CA GLU A 81 8.35 -8.16 12.18
C GLU A 81 9.32 -7.72 13.28
N GLU A 82 10.45 -8.41 13.41
CA GLU A 82 11.51 -8.05 14.37
C GLU A 82 12.09 -6.65 14.10
N ASN A 83 12.32 -6.33 12.82
CA ASN A 83 12.81 -5.02 12.40
C ASN A 83 11.71 -3.95 12.50
N LEU A 84 10.45 -4.30 12.22
CA LEU A 84 9.32 -3.41 12.44
C LEU A 84 9.21 -3.03 13.92
N LYS A 85 9.28 -4.00 14.83
CA LYS A 85 9.24 -3.75 16.28
C LYS A 85 10.44 -2.96 16.79
N LEU A 86 11.61 -3.14 16.18
CA LEU A 86 12.79 -2.35 16.52
C LEU A 86 12.59 -0.86 16.23
N LEU A 87 11.98 -0.54 15.09
CA LEU A 87 11.80 0.85 14.65
C LEU A 87 10.50 1.48 15.18
N ALA A 88 9.45 0.70 15.30
CA ALA A 88 8.11 1.12 15.72
C ALA A 88 7.51 0.10 16.69
N PRO A 89 7.95 0.10 17.98
CA PRO A 89 7.54 -0.90 18.98
C PRO A 89 6.02 -1.00 19.19
N GLU A 90 5.29 0.07 18.88
CA GLU A 90 3.84 0.15 18.95
C GLU A 90 3.11 -0.55 17.79
N LYS A 91 3.86 -1.01 16.78
CA LYS A 91 3.31 -1.70 15.60
C LYS A 91 3.70 -3.17 15.61
N ASP A 92 2.82 -3.98 15.08
CA ASP A 92 3.09 -5.39 14.78
C ASP A 92 2.49 -5.77 13.41
N HIS A 93 2.92 -6.88 12.85
CA HIS A 93 2.37 -7.38 11.60
C HIS A 93 0.89 -7.73 11.71
N LYS A 94 0.40 -8.13 12.89
CA LYS A 94 -1.02 -8.44 13.11
C LYS A 94 -1.88 -7.20 12.87
N SER A 95 -1.48 -6.04 13.40
CA SER A 95 -2.20 -4.77 13.22
C SER A 95 -2.22 -4.29 11.76
N VAL A 96 -1.26 -4.73 10.95
CA VAL A 96 -1.18 -4.43 9.50
C VAL A 96 -1.99 -5.45 8.69
N PHE A 97 -1.81 -6.75 8.94
CA PHE A 97 -2.43 -7.79 8.11
C PHE A 97 -3.90 -8.03 8.44
N ALA A 98 -4.38 -7.70 9.64
CA ALA A 98 -5.80 -7.82 9.97
C ALA A 98 -6.68 -6.88 9.11
N PRO A 99 -6.40 -5.56 9.01
CA PRO A 99 -7.13 -4.69 8.09
C PRO A 99 -7.02 -5.12 6.62
N MET A 100 -5.86 -5.61 6.17
CA MET A 100 -5.72 -6.15 4.81
C MET A 100 -6.69 -7.31 4.55
N LYS A 101 -6.88 -8.19 5.55
CA LYS A 101 -7.83 -9.29 5.47
C LYS A 101 -9.28 -8.78 5.41
N TYR A 102 -9.63 -7.77 6.19
CA TYR A 102 -10.98 -7.16 6.15
C TYR A 102 -11.26 -6.54 4.79
N ILE A 103 -10.30 -5.80 4.22
CA ILE A 103 -10.41 -5.24 2.88
C ILE A 103 -10.59 -6.35 1.84
N GLN A 104 -9.81 -7.42 1.93
CA GLN A 104 -9.94 -8.56 1.01
C GLN A 104 -11.33 -9.17 1.08
N GLN A 105 -11.85 -9.43 2.25
CA GLN A 105 -13.19 -9.97 2.45
C GLN A 105 -14.26 -9.05 1.84
N GLY A 106 -14.26 -7.76 2.19
CA GLY A 106 -15.23 -6.80 1.67
C GLY A 106 -15.19 -6.66 0.15
N VAL A 107 -14.00 -6.70 -0.48
CA VAL A 107 -13.90 -6.67 -1.96
C VAL A 107 -14.48 -7.94 -2.58
N LEU A 108 -14.24 -9.12 -2.01
CA LEU A 108 -14.76 -10.39 -2.53
C LEU A 108 -16.27 -10.47 -2.35
N GLU A 109 -16.78 -10.18 -1.16
CA GLU A 109 -18.21 -10.16 -0.85
C GLU A 109 -18.96 -9.18 -1.78
N SER A 110 -18.45 -7.95 -1.93
CA SER A 110 -19.04 -6.97 -2.85
C SER A 110 -19.06 -7.45 -4.32
N LYS A 111 -18.05 -8.18 -4.76
CA LYS A 111 -18.05 -8.76 -6.11
C LYS A 111 -19.12 -9.83 -6.28
N GLU A 112 -19.27 -10.73 -5.31
CA GLU A 112 -20.28 -11.78 -5.33
C GLU A 112 -21.70 -11.21 -5.25
N GLU A 113 -21.93 -10.25 -4.35
CA GLU A 113 -23.24 -9.57 -4.23
C GLU A 113 -23.61 -8.85 -5.52
N ARG A 114 -22.67 -8.20 -6.19
CA ARG A 114 -22.92 -7.50 -7.44
C ARG A 114 -23.16 -8.43 -8.65
N GLN A 115 -22.75 -9.69 -8.57
CA GLN A 115 -23.16 -10.70 -9.54
C GLN A 115 -24.67 -11.05 -9.38
N LYS A 116 -25.17 -11.06 -8.14
CA LYS A 116 -26.57 -11.36 -7.82
C LYS A 116 -27.47 -10.13 -7.92
N PHE A 117 -26.97 -8.98 -7.45
CA PHE A 117 -27.74 -7.75 -7.33
C PHE A 117 -27.00 -6.59 -8.01
N ARG A 118 -27.50 -6.13 -9.15
CA ARG A 118 -26.88 -5.05 -9.97
C ARG A 118 -26.60 -3.76 -9.17
N HIS A 119 -27.43 -3.45 -8.19
CA HIS A 119 -27.36 -2.22 -7.39
C HIS A 119 -26.62 -2.39 -6.06
N ALA A 120 -26.06 -3.57 -5.77
CA ALA A 120 -25.28 -3.76 -4.56
C ALA A 120 -24.11 -2.77 -4.48
N PRO A 121 -23.79 -2.23 -3.30
CA PRO A 121 -22.73 -1.26 -3.12
C PRO A 121 -21.37 -1.77 -3.64
N ARG A 122 -20.57 -0.85 -4.17
CA ARG A 122 -19.18 -1.15 -4.49
C ARG A 122 -18.34 -1.02 -3.22
N PHE A 123 -17.43 -1.92 -3.02
CA PHE A 123 -16.46 -1.86 -1.95
C PHE A 123 -15.04 -1.85 -2.53
N ALA A 124 -14.29 -0.77 -2.33
CA ALA A 124 -12.92 -0.58 -2.80
C ALA A 124 -12.66 -1.24 -4.18
N PRO A 125 -13.38 -0.84 -5.25
CA PRO A 125 -13.41 -1.57 -6.52
C PRO A 125 -12.05 -1.67 -7.22
N ALA A 126 -11.11 -0.77 -6.91
CA ALA A 126 -9.74 -0.84 -7.38
C ALA A 126 -8.82 -1.73 -6.50
N GLY A 127 -9.40 -2.42 -5.49
CA GLY A 127 -8.68 -3.35 -4.63
C GLY A 127 -7.81 -2.66 -3.59
N GLN A 128 -6.79 -3.38 -3.12
CA GLN A 128 -5.87 -2.88 -2.11
C GLN A 128 -4.44 -2.75 -2.62
N SER A 129 -3.68 -1.95 -1.92
CA SER A 129 -2.23 -1.79 -2.12
C SER A 129 -1.51 -1.68 -0.78
N THR A 130 -0.19 -1.82 -0.83
CA THR A 130 0.70 -1.65 0.33
C THR A 130 1.97 -0.93 -0.10
N GLN A 131 2.78 -0.55 0.88
CA GLN A 131 4.09 0.06 0.67
C GLN A 131 5.10 -0.57 1.61
N VAL A 132 6.32 -0.75 1.09
CA VAL A 132 7.51 -1.20 1.80
C VAL A 132 8.58 -0.12 1.72
N ILE A 133 9.26 0.14 2.83
CA ILE A 133 10.39 1.06 2.90
C ILE A 133 11.66 0.27 2.59
N VAL A 134 12.45 0.77 1.64
CA VAL A 134 13.67 0.13 1.16
C VAL A 134 14.88 0.79 1.78
N GLY A 135 15.73 0.01 2.45
CA GLY A 135 16.99 0.49 3.01
C GLY A 135 16.90 1.17 4.37
N ALA A 136 15.75 1.08 5.07
CA ALA A 136 15.65 1.48 6.47
C ALA A 136 16.19 0.41 7.43
N THR A 137 16.20 -0.83 7.00
CA THR A 137 16.60 -2.03 7.74
C THR A 137 17.40 -2.97 6.84
N SER A 138 17.91 -4.07 7.38
CA SER A 138 18.87 -4.97 6.74
C SER A 138 18.24 -6.02 5.82
N GLU A 139 16.94 -5.90 5.49
CA GLU A 139 16.30 -6.85 4.58
C GLU A 139 16.96 -6.80 3.20
N SER A 140 17.20 -8.00 2.65
CA SER A 140 17.64 -8.18 1.27
C SER A 140 16.50 -7.88 0.28
N ASP A 141 16.84 -7.69 -0.99
CA ASP A 141 15.84 -7.58 -2.05
C ASP A 141 15.05 -8.88 -2.19
N LYS A 142 15.70 -10.04 -1.92
CA LYS A 142 15.04 -11.35 -1.85
C LYS A 142 13.91 -11.37 -0.82
N ASP A 143 14.17 -10.90 0.42
CA ASP A 143 13.15 -10.79 1.48
C ASP A 143 11.95 -9.95 1.03
N ILE A 144 12.23 -8.80 0.41
CA ILE A 144 11.22 -7.86 -0.08
C ILE A 144 10.40 -8.48 -1.22
N LEU A 145 11.05 -9.16 -2.16
CA LEU A 145 10.38 -9.78 -3.30
C LEU A 145 9.53 -11.00 -2.88
N PHE A 146 9.99 -11.80 -1.92
CA PHE A 146 9.18 -12.90 -1.36
C PHE A 146 7.93 -12.37 -0.67
N LEU A 147 8.04 -11.32 0.14
CA LEU A 147 6.86 -10.68 0.73
C LEU A 147 5.91 -10.16 -0.37
N SER A 148 6.45 -9.51 -1.39
CA SER A 148 5.66 -8.96 -2.48
C SER A 148 4.94 -10.06 -3.28
N SER A 149 5.63 -11.14 -3.59
CA SER A 149 5.07 -12.33 -4.26
C SER A 149 3.93 -12.96 -3.43
N ALA A 150 4.15 -13.15 -2.12
CA ALA A 150 3.13 -13.67 -1.21
C ALA A 150 1.89 -12.75 -1.12
N LEU A 151 2.10 -11.43 -1.17
CA LEU A 151 1.02 -10.45 -1.18
C LEU A 151 0.23 -10.48 -2.50
N TYR A 152 0.91 -10.61 -3.65
CA TYR A 152 0.25 -10.75 -4.96
C TYR A 152 -0.52 -12.04 -5.13
N GLY A 153 -0.18 -13.10 -4.39
CA GLY A 153 -1.00 -14.32 -4.27
C GLY A 153 -2.40 -14.06 -3.70
N ARG A 154 -2.64 -12.91 -3.07
CA ARG A 154 -3.96 -12.51 -2.58
C ARG A 154 -4.77 -11.84 -3.71
N PRO A 155 -6.00 -12.27 -4.00
CA PRO A 155 -6.72 -11.85 -5.21
C PRO A 155 -7.04 -10.35 -5.28
N THR A 156 -7.02 -9.65 -4.15
CA THR A 156 -7.37 -8.22 -4.06
C THR A 156 -6.16 -7.29 -4.01
N MET A 157 -4.95 -7.83 -3.79
CA MET A 157 -3.72 -7.03 -3.82
C MET A 157 -3.39 -6.63 -5.25
N LYS A 158 -3.29 -5.33 -5.50
CA LYS A 158 -3.05 -4.78 -6.84
C LYS A 158 -1.67 -4.17 -7.00
N ARG A 159 -1.09 -3.66 -5.91
CA ARG A 159 0.20 -2.99 -5.96
C ARG A 159 0.94 -3.07 -4.64
N VAL A 160 2.20 -3.43 -4.71
CA VAL A 160 3.21 -3.15 -3.69
C VAL A 160 4.02 -1.95 -4.17
N TYR A 161 4.13 -0.91 -3.33
CA TYR A 161 4.98 0.24 -3.58
C TYR A 161 6.29 0.07 -2.82
N TYR A 162 7.39 0.43 -3.45
CA TYR A 162 8.70 0.49 -2.83
C TYR A 162 9.07 1.95 -2.67
N SER A 163 9.55 2.33 -1.49
CA SER A 163 9.95 3.71 -1.20
C SER A 163 11.31 3.70 -0.54
N GLY A 164 12.29 4.29 -1.20
CA GLY A 164 13.63 4.45 -0.65
C GLY A 164 13.59 5.24 0.67
N TYR A 165 14.25 4.71 1.70
CA TYR A 165 14.34 5.36 2.99
C TYR A 165 15.06 6.72 2.86
N VAL A 166 14.44 7.76 3.41
CA VAL A 166 15.01 9.10 3.51
C VAL A 166 15.39 9.35 4.96
N SER A 167 16.69 9.57 5.22
CA SER A 167 17.18 9.91 6.56
C SER A 167 16.81 11.35 6.88
N VAL A 168 15.73 11.54 7.66
CA VAL A 168 15.25 12.86 8.08
C VAL A 168 15.97 13.30 9.34
N ASN A 169 16.39 12.34 10.18
CA ASN A 169 17.07 12.62 11.43
C ASN A 169 18.27 11.68 11.60
N THR A 170 19.36 12.21 12.11
CA THR A 170 20.59 11.45 12.38
C THR A 170 20.73 11.03 13.84
N TYR A 171 19.75 11.34 14.68
CA TYR A 171 19.80 11.09 16.13
C TYR A 171 19.42 9.64 16.47
N ASP A 172 18.57 9.03 15.68
CA ASP A 172 18.12 7.66 15.90
C ASP A 172 19.14 6.66 15.34
N LYS A 173 19.96 6.10 16.23
CA LYS A 173 21.01 5.13 15.89
C LYS A 173 20.46 3.78 15.37
N ARG A 174 19.16 3.53 15.48
CA ARG A 174 18.52 2.33 14.94
C ARG A 174 18.33 2.42 13.42
N LEU A 175 18.37 3.63 12.89
CA LEU A 175 18.21 3.91 11.46
C LEU A 175 19.55 4.19 10.79
N PRO A 176 19.75 3.75 9.55
CA PRO A 176 20.98 4.03 8.82
C PRO A 176 21.09 5.53 8.49
N ALA A 177 22.25 6.11 8.71
CA ALA A 177 22.56 7.47 8.32
C ALA A 177 22.92 7.53 6.82
N LEU A 178 21.92 7.41 5.96
CA LEU A 178 22.13 7.48 4.51
C LEU A 178 22.28 8.93 4.05
N LYS A 179 23.30 9.22 3.25
CA LYS A 179 23.49 10.53 2.61
C LYS A 179 22.41 10.82 1.55
N GLN A 180 21.96 9.78 0.88
CA GLN A 180 20.92 9.84 -0.16
C GLN A 180 20.01 8.62 -0.07
N PRO A 181 18.72 8.75 -0.46
CA PRO A 181 17.82 7.61 -0.56
C PRO A 181 18.35 6.56 -1.55
N PRO A 182 18.10 5.27 -1.34
CA PRO A 182 18.54 4.19 -2.23
C PRO A 182 17.67 4.08 -3.48
N LEU A 183 17.62 5.14 -4.30
CA LEU A 183 16.73 5.24 -5.47
C LEU A 183 17.03 4.20 -6.55
N VAL A 184 18.30 3.83 -6.73
CA VAL A 184 18.66 2.78 -7.69
C VAL A 184 18.09 1.44 -7.24
N ARG A 185 18.20 1.08 -5.96
CA ARG A 185 17.62 -0.13 -5.37
C ARG A 185 16.09 -0.12 -5.48
N GLU A 186 15.45 0.99 -5.16
CA GLU A 186 14.01 1.19 -5.34
C GLU A 186 13.59 0.91 -6.79
N ASN A 187 14.28 1.50 -7.77
CA ASN A 187 14.00 1.30 -9.18
C ASN A 187 14.20 -0.16 -9.62
N ARG A 188 15.24 -0.85 -9.11
CA ARG A 188 15.48 -2.26 -9.41
C ARG A 188 14.36 -3.14 -8.86
N LEU A 189 13.89 -2.87 -7.65
CA LEU A 189 12.74 -3.56 -7.07
C LEU A 189 11.46 -3.36 -7.91
N TYR A 190 11.20 -2.16 -8.43
CA TYR A 190 10.10 -1.95 -9.37
C TYR A 190 10.24 -2.73 -10.68
N GLN A 191 11.46 -2.88 -11.20
CA GLN A 191 11.72 -3.70 -12.39
C GLN A 191 11.49 -5.20 -12.10
N ALA A 192 11.96 -5.70 -10.95
CA ALA A 192 11.71 -7.06 -10.50
C ALA A 192 10.21 -7.31 -10.22
N ASP A 193 9.53 -6.37 -9.58
CA ASP A 193 8.07 -6.41 -9.37
C ASP A 193 7.30 -6.55 -10.70
N TRP A 194 7.80 -5.90 -11.75
CA TRP A 194 7.22 -6.05 -13.10
C TRP A 194 7.36 -7.49 -13.62
N LEU A 195 8.51 -8.14 -13.41
CA LEU A 195 8.73 -9.54 -13.78
C LEU A 195 7.79 -10.47 -13.01
N LEU A 196 7.64 -10.28 -11.70
CA LEU A 196 6.71 -11.07 -10.87
C LEU A 196 5.26 -10.96 -11.36
N ARG A 197 4.76 -9.73 -11.61
CA ARG A 197 3.34 -9.49 -11.87
C ARG A 197 2.90 -9.75 -13.30
N PHE A 198 3.72 -9.43 -14.25
CA PHE A 198 3.31 -9.46 -15.66
C PHE A 198 3.93 -10.62 -16.44
N TYR A 199 5.12 -11.04 -16.02
CA TYR A 199 5.81 -12.16 -16.67
C TYR A 199 5.76 -13.44 -15.83
N GLN A 200 5.21 -13.37 -14.60
CA GLN A 200 5.02 -14.51 -13.70
C GLN A 200 6.32 -15.24 -13.32
N PHE A 201 7.41 -14.51 -13.29
CA PHE A 201 8.68 -15.02 -12.74
C PHE A 201 8.49 -15.35 -11.27
N LYS A 202 9.16 -16.39 -10.80
CA LYS A 202 9.31 -16.68 -9.37
C LYS A 202 10.46 -15.85 -8.81
N VAL A 203 10.44 -15.62 -7.49
CA VAL A 203 11.49 -14.83 -6.84
C VAL A 203 12.87 -15.48 -7.03
N ASP A 204 12.95 -16.82 -6.92
CA ASP A 204 14.18 -17.57 -7.08
C ASP A 204 14.73 -17.62 -8.52
N GLU A 205 13.95 -17.13 -9.51
CA GLU A 205 14.41 -16.89 -10.88
C GLU A 205 14.98 -15.50 -11.09
N ILE A 206 14.86 -14.60 -10.09
CA ILE A 206 15.32 -13.21 -10.16
C ILE A 206 16.50 -12.98 -9.22
N VAL A 207 16.47 -13.57 -8.02
CA VAL A 207 17.49 -13.49 -6.97
C VAL A 207 17.56 -14.84 -6.26
N ASP A 208 18.74 -15.21 -5.74
CA ASP A 208 18.96 -16.47 -5.03
C ASP A 208 19.60 -16.25 -3.66
N ASP A 209 20.04 -17.32 -2.98
CA ASP A 209 20.68 -17.21 -1.66
C ASP A 209 22.13 -16.73 -1.75
N ALA A 210 22.81 -16.96 -2.89
CA ALA A 210 24.18 -16.51 -3.11
C ALA A 210 24.19 -15.00 -3.46
N TYR A 211 23.17 -14.54 -4.17
CA TYR A 211 22.99 -13.15 -4.61
C TYR A 211 21.59 -12.66 -4.23
N PRO A 212 21.36 -12.33 -2.94
CA PRO A 212 20.03 -11.98 -2.44
C PRO A 212 19.61 -10.54 -2.80
N ASP A 213 20.52 -9.71 -3.29
CA ASP A 213 20.28 -8.33 -3.68
C ASP A 213 20.45 -8.14 -5.18
N LEU A 214 19.57 -7.31 -5.76
CA LEU A 214 19.62 -6.96 -7.17
C LEU A 214 20.84 -6.11 -7.48
N ALA A 215 21.63 -6.52 -8.47
CA ALA A 215 22.80 -5.78 -8.89
C ALA A 215 22.40 -4.37 -9.40
N PRO A 216 22.97 -3.29 -8.84
CA PRO A 216 22.60 -1.94 -9.23
C PRO A 216 23.00 -1.61 -10.68
N GLU A 217 24.06 -2.26 -11.20
CA GLU A 217 24.59 -2.03 -12.55
C GLU A 217 23.87 -2.83 -13.64
N ILE A 218 23.20 -3.93 -13.27
CA ILE A 218 22.58 -4.87 -14.21
C ILE A 218 21.04 -4.78 -14.08
N ALA A 219 20.34 -4.67 -15.20
CA ALA A 219 18.88 -4.73 -15.19
C ALA A 219 18.39 -6.13 -14.81
N PRO A 220 17.35 -6.30 -13.96
CA PRO A 220 16.84 -7.60 -13.52
C PRO A 220 16.45 -8.60 -14.62
N LYS A 221 16.32 -8.15 -15.85
CA LYS A 221 16.09 -9.00 -17.03
C LYS A 221 17.39 -9.63 -17.58
N LEU A 222 18.53 -9.14 -17.14
CA LEU A 222 19.86 -9.55 -17.64
C LEU A 222 20.70 -10.24 -16.56
N SER A 223 20.22 -10.25 -15.30
CA SER A 223 20.78 -11.01 -14.21
C SER A 223 20.14 -12.39 -14.15
#